data_89de5a025a8ae545b97e2198d0f10cd1
#
_entry.id   89de5a025a8ae545b97e2198d0f10cd1
#
_cell.length_a   1.000
_cell.length_b   1.000
_cell.length_c   1.000
_cell.angle_alpha   90.00
_cell.angle_beta   90.00
_cell.angle_gamma   90.00
#
_symmetry.space_group_name_H-M   'P 1'
#
loop_
_entity.id
_entity.type
_entity.pdbx_description
1 polymer ?
#
loop_
_entity_poly.entity_id
_entity_poly.type
_entity_poly.pdbx_seq_one_letter_code
_entity_poly.pdbx_strand_id
1 'polypeptide(L)'
;SFKQALRMDRGCVAAWILLGHEYLEVKNSHAAAEMYRRAIEMNPHDYRPWHGLGHVYELNEAWSAAIDYYQQCAMIRPYDARMWASLGVCYDRLGQRAQAIECFKRHLACPLTHLESIEAIARIIELYEQDGDSVHATMYHCLLVQVVDRNMAQMDPALLARFVFSYIIAARWEMGELHGRLYYSRQDKQRGRVADTAAPAGDLQ
;
A
#
# COMPACT_ATOMS: atom_id res chain seq x y z
N SER A 1 -13.22 -32.92 14.21
CA SER A 1 -13.13 -31.62 14.91
C SER A 1 -11.67 -31.38 15.30
N PHE A 2 -11.16 -30.16 15.11
CA PHE A 2 -9.77 -29.81 15.45
C PHE A 2 -9.45 -29.98 16.93
N LYS A 3 -10.46 -29.80 17.83
CA LYS A 3 -10.33 -30.13 19.25
C LYS A 3 -10.01 -31.59 19.50
N GLN A 4 -10.47 -32.47 18.62
CA GLN A 4 -10.18 -33.92 18.74
C GLN A 4 -8.75 -34.20 18.21
N ALA A 5 -8.29 -33.53 17.18
CA ALA A 5 -6.89 -33.63 16.70
C ALA A 5 -5.90 -33.23 17.81
N LEU A 6 -6.16 -32.11 18.51
CA LEU A 6 -5.34 -31.67 19.65
C LEU A 6 -5.37 -32.58 20.88
N ARG A 7 -6.43 -33.39 21.03
CA ARG A 7 -6.45 -34.44 22.07
C ARG A 7 -5.55 -35.63 21.73
N MET A 8 -5.37 -35.88 20.42
CA MET A 8 -4.53 -36.97 19.92
C MET A 8 -3.06 -36.54 19.82
N ASP A 9 -2.81 -35.29 19.38
CA ASP A 9 -1.47 -34.72 19.27
C ASP A 9 -1.49 -33.22 19.64
N ARG A 10 -1.04 -32.92 20.85
CA ARG A 10 -0.88 -31.52 21.31
C ARG A 10 0.22 -30.76 20.57
N GLY A 11 1.13 -31.47 19.88
CA GLY A 11 2.21 -30.92 19.10
C GLY A 11 1.79 -30.42 17.70
N CYS A 12 0.54 -30.63 17.31
CA CYS A 12 0.06 -30.26 15.98
C CYS A 12 -0.16 -28.73 15.85
N VAL A 13 0.87 -28.00 15.42
CA VAL A 13 0.83 -26.53 15.18
C VAL A 13 -0.34 -26.14 14.28
N ALA A 14 -0.57 -26.90 13.21
CA ALA A 14 -1.67 -26.63 12.27
C ALA A 14 -3.05 -26.66 12.95
N ALA A 15 -3.26 -27.58 13.90
CA ALA A 15 -4.53 -27.67 14.63
C ALA A 15 -4.78 -26.44 15.53
N TRP A 16 -3.74 -25.89 16.16
CA TRP A 16 -3.83 -24.66 16.94
C TRP A 16 -4.18 -23.46 16.06
N ILE A 17 -3.55 -23.36 14.88
CA ILE A 17 -3.82 -22.28 13.91
C ILE A 17 -5.27 -22.36 13.42
N LEU A 18 -5.75 -23.54 13.04
CA LEU A 18 -7.12 -23.73 12.56
C LEU A 18 -8.16 -23.42 13.63
N LEU A 19 -7.91 -23.80 14.89
CA LEU A 19 -8.77 -23.38 16.00
C LEU A 19 -8.77 -21.88 16.21
N GLY A 20 -7.63 -21.21 16.02
CA GLY A 20 -7.54 -19.76 16.06
C GLY A 20 -8.46 -19.12 15.01
N HIS A 21 -8.46 -19.63 13.78
CA HIS A 21 -9.37 -19.17 12.72
C HIS A 21 -10.84 -19.42 13.06
N GLU A 22 -11.19 -20.63 13.54
CA GLU A 22 -12.57 -20.92 13.99
C GLU A 22 -13.05 -19.94 15.06
N TYR A 23 -12.18 -19.60 16.04
CA TYR A 23 -12.55 -18.64 17.08
C TYR A 23 -12.69 -17.20 16.54
N LEU A 24 -11.93 -16.81 15.53
CA LEU A 24 -12.12 -15.51 14.85
C LEU A 24 -13.46 -15.43 14.12
N GLU A 25 -13.86 -16.50 13.42
CA GLU A 25 -15.16 -16.57 12.73
C GLU A 25 -16.34 -16.40 13.70
N VAL A 26 -16.22 -16.97 14.90
CA VAL A 26 -17.25 -16.76 15.95
C VAL A 26 -17.02 -15.49 16.78
N LYS A 27 -16.14 -14.58 16.32
CA LYS A 27 -15.82 -13.29 16.97
C LYS A 27 -15.30 -13.42 18.41
N ASN A 28 -14.64 -14.52 18.73
CA ASN A 28 -13.99 -14.73 20.03
C ASN A 28 -12.49 -14.44 19.91
N SER A 29 -12.15 -13.13 19.83
CA SER A 29 -10.78 -12.67 19.66
C SER A 29 -9.82 -13.15 20.76
N HIS A 30 -10.30 -13.24 22.01
CA HIS A 30 -9.49 -13.69 23.13
C HIS A 30 -9.07 -15.16 22.99
N ALA A 31 -10.02 -16.04 22.68
CA ALA A 31 -9.72 -17.45 22.47
C ALA A 31 -8.83 -17.67 21.23
N ALA A 32 -9.07 -16.89 20.14
CA ALA A 32 -8.24 -16.95 18.96
C ALA A 32 -6.78 -16.58 19.27
N ALA A 33 -6.56 -15.48 20.03
CA ALA A 33 -5.22 -15.06 20.44
C ALA A 33 -4.49 -16.14 21.25
N GLU A 34 -5.19 -16.81 22.16
CA GLU A 34 -4.61 -17.89 22.95
C GLU A 34 -4.15 -19.05 22.05
N MET A 35 -4.98 -19.46 21.08
CA MET A 35 -4.63 -20.52 20.13
C MET A 35 -3.40 -20.19 19.29
N TYR A 36 -3.32 -18.95 18.79
CA TYR A 36 -2.16 -18.49 18.02
C TYR A 36 -0.90 -18.40 18.88
N ARG A 37 -0.97 -17.93 20.15
CA ARG A 37 0.18 -17.94 21.06
C ARG A 37 0.71 -19.35 21.27
N ARG A 38 -0.17 -20.34 21.48
CA ARG A 38 0.22 -21.76 21.59
C ARG A 38 0.92 -22.25 20.32
N ALA A 39 0.42 -21.87 19.15
CA ALA A 39 1.06 -22.24 17.90
C ALA A 39 2.48 -21.63 17.76
N ILE A 40 2.68 -20.37 18.20
CA ILE A 40 3.98 -19.70 18.20
C ILE A 40 4.95 -20.38 19.18
N GLU A 41 4.51 -20.73 20.40
CA GLU A 41 5.32 -21.44 21.37
C GLU A 41 5.87 -22.76 20.82
N MET A 42 5.08 -23.44 19.98
CA MET A 42 5.46 -24.71 19.37
C MET A 42 6.39 -24.54 18.15
N ASN A 43 6.13 -23.53 17.31
CA ASN A 43 6.95 -23.22 16.14
C ASN A 43 6.99 -21.71 15.88
N PRO A 44 7.98 -21.00 16.41
CA PRO A 44 8.11 -19.56 16.24
C PRO A 44 8.49 -19.13 14.82
N HIS A 45 8.96 -20.05 13.98
CA HIS A 45 9.31 -19.78 12.57
C HIS A 45 8.13 -19.94 11.60
N ASP A 46 6.97 -20.36 12.07
CA ASP A 46 5.76 -20.36 11.25
C ASP A 46 5.11 -18.96 11.28
N TYR A 47 5.03 -18.30 10.12
CA TYR A 47 4.46 -16.95 10.02
C TYR A 47 2.95 -16.89 10.27
N ARG A 48 2.22 -18.00 10.04
CA ARG A 48 0.75 -18.04 10.08
C ARG A 48 0.16 -17.63 11.42
N PRO A 49 0.63 -18.12 12.58
CA PRO A 49 0.07 -17.69 13.86
C PRO A 49 0.46 -16.26 14.22
N TRP A 50 1.63 -15.76 13.79
CA TRP A 50 1.99 -14.35 13.95
C TRP A 50 1.03 -13.45 13.16
N HIS A 51 0.72 -13.81 11.91
CA HIS A 51 -0.28 -13.11 11.11
C HIS A 51 -1.66 -13.15 11.78
N GLY A 52 -2.08 -14.32 12.28
CA GLY A 52 -3.33 -14.48 13.00
C GLY A 52 -3.44 -13.57 14.23
N LEU A 53 -2.36 -13.42 15.01
CA LEU A 53 -2.31 -12.47 16.14
C LEU A 53 -2.38 -11.03 15.66
N GLY A 54 -1.63 -10.65 14.64
CA GLY A 54 -1.71 -9.32 14.03
C GLY A 54 -3.16 -8.98 13.66
N HIS A 55 -3.86 -9.90 13.01
CA HIS A 55 -5.27 -9.73 12.62
C HIS A 55 -6.22 -9.64 13.83
N VAL A 56 -5.99 -10.42 14.90
CA VAL A 56 -6.75 -10.28 16.15
C VAL A 56 -6.64 -8.88 16.73
N TYR A 57 -5.43 -8.34 16.78
CA TYR A 57 -5.19 -7.00 17.33
C TYR A 57 -5.70 -5.89 16.40
N GLU A 58 -5.62 -6.09 15.09
CA GLU A 58 -6.22 -5.22 14.08
C GLU A 58 -7.75 -5.12 14.26
N LEU A 59 -8.45 -6.25 14.40
CA LEU A 59 -9.88 -6.28 14.66
C LEU A 59 -10.31 -5.61 15.98
N ASN A 60 -9.40 -5.58 16.95
CA ASN A 60 -9.61 -4.88 18.23
C ASN A 60 -9.09 -3.42 18.21
N GLU A 61 -8.74 -2.89 17.02
CA GLU A 61 -8.21 -1.54 16.81
C GLU A 61 -6.91 -1.23 17.59
N ALA A 62 -6.23 -2.27 18.06
CA ALA A 62 -4.96 -2.15 18.76
C ALA A 62 -3.79 -2.13 17.76
N TRP A 63 -3.75 -1.09 16.93
CA TRP A 63 -2.86 -0.96 15.76
C TRP A 63 -1.38 -1.09 16.09
N SER A 64 -0.94 -0.52 17.21
CA SER A 64 0.46 -0.61 17.65
C SER A 64 0.87 -2.05 17.92
N ALA A 65 0.03 -2.83 18.65
CA ALA A 65 0.31 -4.23 18.91
C ALA A 65 0.22 -5.08 17.60
N ALA A 66 -0.71 -4.75 16.70
CA ALA A 66 -0.81 -5.42 15.41
C ALA A 66 0.47 -5.27 14.58
N ILE A 67 1.09 -4.07 14.59
CA ILE A 67 2.35 -3.80 13.89
C ILE A 67 3.45 -4.72 14.38
N ASP A 68 3.61 -4.93 15.69
CA ASP A 68 4.67 -5.78 16.23
C ASP A 68 4.56 -7.22 15.69
N TYR A 69 3.35 -7.76 15.62
CA TYR A 69 3.11 -9.11 15.08
C TYR A 69 3.30 -9.18 13.57
N TYR A 70 2.83 -8.19 12.82
CA TYR A 70 3.03 -8.14 11.37
C TYR A 70 4.48 -7.93 10.98
N GLN A 71 5.26 -7.19 11.77
CA GLN A 71 6.71 -7.07 11.58
C GLN A 71 7.41 -8.43 11.72
N GLN A 72 7.03 -9.25 12.71
CA GLN A 72 7.56 -10.62 12.84
C GLN A 72 7.22 -11.47 11.59
N CYS A 73 6.01 -11.34 11.06
CA CYS A 73 5.64 -11.98 9.80
C CYS A 73 6.53 -11.54 8.64
N ALA A 74 6.74 -10.23 8.50
CA ALA A 74 7.57 -9.66 7.43
C ALA A 74 9.05 -10.09 7.55
N MET A 75 9.55 -10.31 8.76
CA MET A 75 10.89 -10.87 8.97
C MET A 75 10.99 -12.33 8.51
N ILE A 76 9.96 -13.13 8.76
CA ILE A 76 9.91 -14.55 8.35
C ILE A 76 9.66 -14.68 6.83
N ARG A 77 8.80 -13.81 6.27
CA ARG A 77 8.41 -13.80 4.85
C ARG A 77 8.45 -12.40 4.24
N PRO A 78 9.63 -11.90 3.90
CA PRO A 78 9.81 -10.51 3.43
C PRO A 78 9.19 -10.22 2.05
N TYR A 79 8.88 -11.25 1.27
CA TYR A 79 8.27 -11.14 -0.07
C TYR A 79 6.76 -11.47 -0.09
N ASP A 80 6.12 -11.61 1.08
CA ASP A 80 4.67 -11.79 1.15
C ASP A 80 3.98 -10.42 1.15
N ALA A 81 3.34 -10.09 0.03
CA ALA A 81 2.68 -8.82 -0.18
C ALA A 81 1.64 -8.47 0.90
N ARG A 82 0.90 -9.46 1.40
CA ARG A 82 -0.15 -9.27 2.41
C ARG A 82 0.38 -8.66 3.70
N MET A 83 1.60 -9.05 4.11
CA MET A 83 2.22 -8.53 5.35
C MET A 83 2.48 -7.03 5.23
N TRP A 84 3.00 -6.61 4.08
CA TRP A 84 3.29 -5.20 3.82
C TRP A 84 2.01 -4.36 3.70
N ALA A 85 0.95 -4.91 3.09
CA ALA A 85 -0.35 -4.25 3.04
C ALA A 85 -0.94 -4.05 4.45
N SER A 86 -0.97 -5.10 5.29
CA SER A 86 -1.47 -5.01 6.66
C SER A 86 -0.66 -4.03 7.51
N LEU A 87 0.67 -4.03 7.39
CA LEU A 87 1.53 -3.05 8.05
C LEU A 87 1.21 -1.62 7.59
N GLY A 88 1.05 -1.41 6.29
CA GLY A 88 0.69 -0.11 5.72
C GLY A 88 -0.62 0.42 6.28
N VAL A 89 -1.65 -0.42 6.35
CA VAL A 89 -2.94 -0.07 6.95
C VAL A 89 -2.80 0.28 8.43
N CYS A 90 -2.07 -0.51 9.21
CA CYS A 90 -1.88 -0.24 10.64
C CYS A 90 -1.13 1.08 10.90
N TYR A 91 -0.07 1.37 10.13
CA TYR A 91 0.66 2.63 10.24
C TYR A 91 -0.20 3.84 9.83
N ASP A 92 -1.00 3.70 8.79
CA ASP A 92 -1.94 4.72 8.35
C ASP A 92 -3.00 5.03 9.42
N ARG A 93 -3.58 4.01 10.05
CA ARG A 93 -4.52 4.17 11.18
C ARG A 93 -3.92 4.88 12.39
N LEU A 94 -2.62 4.74 12.61
CA LEU A 94 -1.87 5.49 13.62
C LEU A 94 -1.46 6.90 13.18
N GLY A 95 -1.75 7.31 11.95
CA GLY A 95 -1.33 8.60 11.37
C GLY A 95 0.15 8.67 11.03
N GLN A 96 0.85 7.53 11.01
CA GLN A 96 2.26 7.42 10.68
C GLN A 96 2.44 7.26 9.16
N ARG A 97 2.10 8.32 8.40
CA ARG A 97 2.00 8.29 6.94
C ARG A 97 3.28 7.88 6.23
N ALA A 98 4.44 8.36 6.69
CA ALA A 98 5.72 8.03 6.07
C ALA A 98 6.00 6.51 6.11
N GLN A 99 5.74 5.86 7.25
CA GLN A 99 5.88 4.41 7.39
C GLN A 99 4.84 3.65 6.57
N ALA A 100 3.60 4.16 6.52
CA ALA A 100 2.53 3.57 5.70
C ALA A 100 2.92 3.57 4.22
N ILE A 101 3.39 4.71 3.69
CA ILE A 101 3.86 4.83 2.31
C ILE A 101 5.00 3.86 2.02
N GLU A 102 5.97 3.73 2.91
CA GLU A 102 7.09 2.78 2.74
C GLU A 102 6.60 1.33 2.72
N CYS A 103 5.64 0.96 3.56
CA CYS A 103 5.05 -0.37 3.55
C CYS A 103 4.29 -0.64 2.25
N PHE A 104 3.48 0.31 1.76
CA PHE A 104 2.78 0.15 0.48
C PHE A 104 3.74 0.11 -0.73
N LYS A 105 4.87 0.81 -0.70
CA LYS A 105 5.93 0.67 -1.72
C LYS A 105 6.55 -0.73 -1.72
N ARG A 106 6.80 -1.30 -0.55
CA ARG A 106 7.28 -2.68 -0.43
C ARG A 106 6.23 -3.69 -0.88
N HIS A 107 4.96 -3.42 -0.57
CA HIS A 107 3.85 -4.21 -1.09
C HIS A 107 3.86 -4.22 -2.63
N LEU A 108 4.01 -3.06 -3.29
CA LEU A 108 4.12 -2.94 -4.75
C LEU A 108 5.35 -3.64 -5.35
N ALA A 109 6.41 -3.82 -4.58
CA ALA A 109 7.60 -4.55 -5.02
C ALA A 109 7.43 -6.08 -4.99
N CYS A 110 6.36 -6.58 -4.37
CA CYS A 110 6.02 -8.00 -4.34
C CYS A 110 5.21 -8.41 -5.61
N PRO A 111 5.15 -9.71 -5.94
CA PRO A 111 4.24 -10.19 -6.97
C PRO A 111 2.78 -9.95 -6.58
N LEU A 112 2.09 -9.09 -7.32
CA LEU A 112 0.71 -8.68 -7.07
C LEU A 112 -0.18 -8.98 -8.28
N THR A 113 -1.47 -9.12 -8.01
CA THR A 113 -2.50 -9.00 -9.04
C THR A 113 -2.62 -7.53 -9.49
N HIS A 114 -3.23 -7.30 -10.66
CA HIS A 114 -3.44 -5.94 -11.16
C HIS A 114 -4.33 -5.11 -10.21
N LEU A 115 -5.34 -5.74 -9.62
CA LEU A 115 -6.24 -5.07 -8.69
C LEU A 115 -5.51 -4.64 -7.40
N GLU A 116 -4.73 -5.54 -6.80
CA GLU A 116 -3.92 -5.22 -5.61
C GLU A 116 -2.92 -4.09 -5.88
N SER A 117 -2.33 -4.06 -7.08
CA SER A 117 -1.43 -2.97 -7.50
C SER A 117 -2.15 -1.63 -7.59
N ILE A 118 -3.35 -1.61 -8.18
CA ILE A 118 -4.17 -0.40 -8.31
C ILE A 118 -4.59 0.13 -6.93
N GLU A 119 -5.07 -0.75 -6.05
CA GLU A 119 -5.47 -0.38 -4.69
C GLU A 119 -4.30 0.19 -3.88
N ALA A 120 -3.13 -0.43 -3.96
CA ALA A 120 -1.93 0.05 -3.28
C ALA A 120 -1.45 1.41 -3.81
N ILE A 121 -1.46 1.61 -5.14
CA ILE A 121 -1.09 2.88 -5.75
C ILE A 121 -2.08 3.98 -5.33
N ALA A 122 -3.39 3.70 -5.39
CA ALA A 122 -4.42 4.64 -4.96
C ALA A 122 -4.21 5.07 -3.50
N ARG A 123 -3.88 4.12 -2.61
CA ARG A 123 -3.62 4.43 -1.21
C ARG A 123 -2.38 5.29 -1.00
N ILE A 124 -1.31 5.05 -1.77
CA ILE A 124 -0.10 5.89 -1.73
C ILE A 124 -0.41 7.33 -2.20
N ILE A 125 -1.23 7.48 -3.24
CA ILE A 125 -1.67 8.79 -3.73
C ILE A 125 -2.40 9.55 -2.62
N GLU A 126 -3.42 8.93 -2.00
CA GLU A 126 -4.19 9.53 -0.91
C GLU A 126 -3.27 10.01 0.24
N LEU A 127 -2.27 9.22 0.62
CA LEU A 127 -1.33 9.56 1.68
C LEU A 127 -0.44 10.76 1.30
N TYR A 128 0.07 10.83 0.06
CA TYR A 128 0.85 11.97 -0.41
C TYR A 128 0.01 13.25 -0.55
N GLU A 129 -1.25 13.13 -1.00
CA GLU A 129 -2.20 14.27 -1.05
C GLU A 129 -2.48 14.82 0.35
N GLN A 130 -2.68 13.95 1.35
CA GLN A 130 -2.87 14.35 2.74
C GLN A 130 -1.63 15.03 3.36
N ASP A 131 -0.44 14.67 2.89
CA ASP A 131 0.81 15.32 3.29
C ASP A 131 1.11 16.61 2.50
N GLY A 132 0.30 16.91 1.47
CA GLY A 132 0.49 18.08 0.59
C GLY A 132 1.64 17.91 -0.41
N ASP A 133 2.17 16.70 -0.58
CA ASP A 133 3.24 16.40 -1.53
C ASP A 133 2.66 16.09 -2.92
N SER A 134 2.31 17.16 -3.63
CA SER A 134 1.71 17.08 -4.96
C SER A 134 2.65 16.45 -6.01
N VAL A 135 3.97 16.56 -5.83
CA VAL A 135 4.95 16.02 -6.78
C VAL A 135 4.92 14.50 -6.79
N HIS A 136 5.03 13.88 -5.62
CA HIS A 136 4.96 12.43 -5.53
C HIS A 136 3.55 11.90 -5.82
N ALA A 137 2.49 12.59 -5.39
CA ALA A 137 1.12 12.24 -5.75
C ALA A 137 0.96 12.16 -7.29
N THR A 138 1.42 13.18 -8.03
CA THR A 138 1.36 13.20 -9.49
C THR A 138 2.17 12.06 -10.13
N MET A 139 3.35 11.72 -9.59
CA MET A 139 4.13 10.57 -10.08
C MET A 139 3.35 9.25 -9.95
N TYR A 140 2.68 9.04 -8.81
CA TYR A 140 1.88 7.83 -8.61
C TYR A 140 0.57 7.85 -9.41
N HIS A 141 -0.03 9.00 -9.69
CA HIS A 141 -1.13 9.13 -10.64
C HIS A 141 -0.70 8.67 -12.04
N CYS A 142 0.48 9.10 -12.51
CA CYS A 142 1.02 8.65 -13.80
C CYS A 142 1.24 7.12 -13.83
N LEU A 143 1.75 6.55 -12.74
CA LEU A 143 1.93 5.10 -12.60
C LEU A 143 0.59 4.38 -12.63
N LEU A 144 -0.43 4.90 -11.95
CA LEU A 144 -1.79 4.35 -11.94
C LEU A 144 -2.36 4.28 -13.35
N VAL A 145 -2.26 5.38 -14.12
CA VAL A 145 -2.72 5.41 -15.52
C VAL A 145 -2.02 4.34 -16.35
N GLN A 146 -0.70 4.18 -16.21
CA GLN A 146 0.05 3.17 -16.95
C GLN A 146 -0.36 1.74 -16.60
N VAL A 147 -0.60 1.45 -15.31
CA VAL A 147 -1.05 0.12 -14.86
C VAL A 147 -2.45 -0.18 -15.39
N VAL A 148 -3.34 0.79 -15.36
CA VAL A 148 -4.71 0.66 -15.86
C VAL A 148 -4.72 0.49 -17.38
N ASP A 149 -4.01 1.34 -18.14
CA ASP A 149 -3.98 1.25 -19.60
C ASP A 149 -3.44 -0.11 -20.10
N ARG A 150 -2.43 -0.68 -19.41
CA ARG A 150 -1.90 -2.01 -19.73
C ARG A 150 -2.87 -3.15 -19.50
N ASN A 151 -3.80 -2.98 -18.57
CA ASN A 151 -4.67 -4.07 -18.09
C ASN A 151 -6.15 -3.85 -18.44
N MET A 152 -6.49 -2.77 -19.16
CA MET A 152 -7.87 -2.42 -19.52
C MET A 152 -8.64 -3.58 -20.18
N ALA A 153 -7.96 -4.40 -21.00
CA ALA A 153 -8.58 -5.53 -21.68
C ALA A 153 -8.94 -6.72 -20.76
N GLN A 154 -8.39 -6.77 -19.54
CA GLN A 154 -8.56 -7.88 -18.61
C GLN A 154 -9.38 -7.50 -17.36
N MET A 155 -9.73 -6.22 -17.20
CA MET A 155 -10.45 -5.73 -16.03
C MET A 155 -11.96 -5.74 -16.25
N ASP A 156 -12.70 -6.08 -15.19
CA ASP A 156 -14.15 -5.93 -15.16
C ASP A 156 -14.52 -4.44 -15.35
N PRO A 157 -15.32 -4.09 -16.38
CA PRO A 157 -15.72 -2.71 -16.66
C PRO A 157 -16.39 -2.01 -15.46
N ALA A 158 -17.09 -2.74 -14.61
CA ALA A 158 -17.77 -2.20 -13.44
C ALA A 158 -16.77 -1.77 -12.33
N LEU A 159 -15.68 -2.53 -12.15
CA LEU A 159 -14.59 -2.19 -11.24
C LEU A 159 -13.78 -1.01 -11.77
N LEU A 160 -13.50 -0.98 -13.07
CA LEU A 160 -12.85 0.15 -13.75
C LEU A 160 -13.60 1.45 -13.54
N ALA A 161 -14.91 1.44 -13.74
CA ALA A 161 -15.74 2.65 -13.60
C ALA A 161 -15.74 3.21 -12.16
N ARG A 162 -15.67 2.36 -11.16
CA ARG A 162 -15.85 2.76 -9.75
C ARG A 162 -14.56 3.28 -9.11
N PHE A 163 -13.41 2.68 -9.40
CA PHE A 163 -12.14 3.00 -8.73
C PHE A 163 -11.19 3.84 -9.58
N VAL A 164 -11.24 3.69 -10.89
CA VAL A 164 -10.20 4.22 -11.77
C VAL A 164 -10.62 5.48 -12.49
N PHE A 165 -11.91 5.67 -12.76
CA PHE A 165 -12.38 6.80 -13.57
C PHE A 165 -12.07 8.15 -12.92
N SER A 166 -12.30 8.29 -11.61
CA SER A 166 -11.98 9.52 -10.87
C SER A 166 -10.47 9.80 -10.82
N TYR A 167 -9.66 8.76 -10.61
CA TYR A 167 -8.20 8.88 -10.56
C TYR A 167 -7.58 9.15 -11.93
N ILE A 168 -8.09 8.53 -13.00
CA ILE A 168 -7.64 8.82 -14.38
C ILE A 168 -7.94 10.26 -14.77
N ILE A 169 -9.12 10.76 -14.44
CA ILE A 169 -9.50 12.16 -14.73
C ILE A 169 -8.60 13.11 -13.95
N ALA A 170 -8.40 12.90 -12.66
CA ALA A 170 -7.52 13.73 -11.83
C ALA A 170 -6.08 13.72 -12.36
N ALA A 171 -5.51 12.54 -12.65
CA ALA A 171 -4.16 12.42 -13.19
C ALA A 171 -4.00 13.08 -14.56
N ARG A 172 -4.98 12.96 -15.45
CA ARG A 172 -4.94 13.66 -16.77
C ARG A 172 -5.06 15.16 -16.61
N TRP A 173 -5.85 15.63 -15.64
CA TRP A 173 -5.99 17.06 -15.38
C TRP A 173 -4.71 17.67 -14.82
N GLU A 174 -4.09 17.03 -13.82
CA GLU A 174 -2.80 17.46 -13.25
C GLU A 174 -1.65 17.39 -14.27
N MET A 175 -1.61 16.35 -15.11
CA MET A 175 -0.66 16.26 -16.22
C MET A 175 -0.85 17.40 -17.24
N GLY A 176 -2.09 17.79 -17.51
CA GLY A 176 -2.41 18.94 -18.37
C GLY A 176 -1.88 20.26 -17.80
N GLU A 177 -2.07 20.49 -16.49
CA GLU A 177 -1.51 21.65 -15.80
C GLU A 177 0.03 21.66 -15.77
N LEU A 178 0.64 20.49 -15.50
CA LEU A 178 2.11 20.38 -15.50
C LEU A 178 2.72 20.65 -16.88
N HIS A 179 2.10 20.12 -17.95
CA HIS A 179 2.49 20.43 -19.33
C HIS A 179 2.28 21.90 -19.67
N GLY A 180 1.18 22.49 -19.21
CA GLY A 180 0.93 23.92 -19.36
C GLY A 180 2.02 24.76 -18.70
N ARG A 181 2.36 24.49 -17.43
CA ARG A 181 3.42 25.21 -16.69
C ARG A 181 4.79 25.06 -17.36
N LEU A 182 5.15 23.84 -17.83
CA LEU A 182 6.40 23.59 -18.55
C LEU A 182 6.44 24.32 -19.92
N TYR A 183 5.32 24.37 -20.62
CA TYR A 183 5.20 25.07 -21.89
C TYR A 183 5.39 26.59 -21.71
N TYR A 184 4.72 27.19 -20.74
CA TYR A 184 4.86 28.61 -20.44
C TYR A 184 6.27 28.95 -19.93
N SER A 185 6.87 28.15 -19.09
CA SER A 185 8.25 28.38 -18.61
C SER A 185 9.29 28.28 -19.74
N ARG A 186 9.06 27.44 -20.76
CA ARG A 186 9.91 27.37 -21.94
C ARG A 186 9.75 28.62 -22.86
N GLN A 187 8.53 29.10 -23.01
CA GLN A 187 8.29 30.34 -23.79
C GLN A 187 8.92 31.57 -23.13
N ASP A 188 8.83 31.72 -21.82
CA ASP A 188 9.46 32.83 -21.09
C ASP A 188 10.98 32.76 -21.18
N LYS A 189 11.60 31.59 -21.12
CA LYS A 189 13.04 31.43 -21.37
C LYS A 189 13.45 31.75 -22.82
N GLN A 190 12.60 31.47 -23.80
CA GLN A 190 12.85 31.86 -25.20
C GLN A 190 12.68 33.35 -25.42
N ARG A 191 11.66 33.97 -24.81
CA ARG A 191 11.47 35.44 -24.88
C ARG A 191 12.60 36.19 -24.18
N GLY A 192 13.10 35.71 -23.06
CA GLY A 192 14.29 36.31 -22.41
C GLY A 192 15.56 36.22 -23.25
N ARG A 193 15.79 35.11 -23.96
CA ARG A 193 16.93 34.98 -24.89
C ARG A 193 16.85 35.89 -26.12
N VAL A 194 15.65 36.14 -26.62
CA VAL A 194 15.45 37.04 -27.75
C VAL A 194 15.65 38.52 -27.35
N ALA A 195 15.30 38.87 -26.11
CA ALA A 195 15.54 40.21 -25.57
C ALA A 195 17.03 40.50 -25.36
N ASP A 196 17.82 39.51 -24.90
CA ASP A 196 19.26 39.63 -24.68
C ASP A 196 20.06 39.71 -26.01
N THR A 197 19.52 39.18 -27.12
CA THR A 197 20.16 39.26 -28.44
C THR A 197 19.81 40.53 -29.22
N ALA A 198 18.86 41.31 -28.71
CA ALA A 198 18.39 42.55 -29.34
C ALA A 198 18.97 43.82 -28.66
N ALA A 199 20.03 43.71 -27.86
CA ALA A 199 20.75 44.89 -27.39
C ALA A 199 21.42 45.60 -28.55
N PRO A 200 21.18 46.91 -28.78
CA PRO A 200 21.74 47.64 -29.90
C PRO A 200 23.25 47.82 -29.69
N ALA A 201 24.00 47.53 -30.76
CA ALA A 201 25.37 47.99 -30.87
C ALA A 201 25.32 49.55 -30.94
N GLY A 202 25.46 50.15 -29.76
CA GLY A 202 25.52 51.62 -29.59
C GLY A 202 26.91 52.10 -29.85
N ASP A 203 27.04 52.86 -30.92
CA ASP A 203 27.88 54.03 -31.17
C ASP A 203 29.28 54.05 -30.52
N LEU A 204 30.25 53.80 -31.42
CA LEU A 204 31.60 54.34 -31.35
C LEU A 204 31.63 55.65 -32.14
N GLN A 205 31.69 56.75 -31.48
CA GLN A 205 32.31 57.98 -31.91
C GLN A 205 33.27 58.48 -30.85
#